data_dc2d639372f6a6678b1d55c53bef8843
#
_entry.id   dc2d639372f6a6678b1d55c53bef8843
#
_cell.length_a   1.000
_cell.length_b   1.000
_cell.length_c   1.000
_cell.angle_alpha   90.00
_cell.angle_beta   90.00
_cell.angle_gamma   90.00
#
_symmetry.space_group_name_H-M   'P 1'
#
loop_
_entity.id
_entity.type
_entity.pdbx_description
1 polymer ?
#
loop_
_entity_poly.entity_id
_entity_poly.type
_entity_poly.pdbx_seq_one_letter_code
_entity_poly.pdbx_strand_id
1 'polypeptide(L)'
;MKRKLLYITAVQPQRDKPALTEASRSVISILARDFEISLAVAGPASTADLNSLRADLGVIRVAGGFERGDGDSPVDPELKSLLEGRGVSPVVNAQLKAAIQRRAAVFQSVVVDSLGAIPYLPLGISGRTVFFAQRIESDSPALAKGLLGSRRVKRIRRYEHGSLSHCDRVFSTTEMSKDLLALGIPLGKLVDEATPPSSARPTAVVSGFTATRMRIGYAGYLGDTNNVNSLLWFLDHVWNGIRDAIPGLELHVLGLDASDELVNDLASRNDVLLHRDSNDLKITELGIRAMVEPLLNEGHVEAKLVNAMVRGIPIATTREAMSNARLELGDSVSIADSPAHMVLNLRRILSEATLWQALSDRSLKMGSGLLAYHEVAHAMRRYLLRDIAYQGDRK
;
A
#
# COMPACT_ATOMS: atom_id res chain seq x y z
N MET A 1 -9.79 14.98 -19.79
CA MET A 1 -8.77 14.00 -20.20
C MET A 1 -7.78 13.84 -19.04
N LYS A 2 -7.49 12.61 -18.57
CA LYS A 2 -6.52 12.40 -17.49
C LYS A 2 -5.11 12.82 -17.95
N ARG A 3 -4.31 13.37 -17.02
CA ARG A 3 -2.90 13.69 -17.27
C ARG A 3 -2.09 12.39 -17.41
N LYS A 4 -1.07 12.39 -18.27
CA LYS A 4 -0.23 11.20 -18.49
C LYS A 4 0.96 11.22 -17.55
N LEU A 5 1.10 10.13 -16.79
CA LEU A 5 2.14 9.92 -15.81
C LEU A 5 2.97 8.68 -16.17
N LEU A 6 4.28 8.81 -16.09
CA LEU A 6 5.20 7.67 -16.14
C LEU A 6 5.61 7.27 -14.72
N TYR A 7 5.39 6.02 -14.37
CA TYR A 7 5.89 5.44 -13.12
C TYR A 7 7.01 4.45 -13.44
N ILE A 8 8.20 4.66 -12.88
CA ILE A 8 9.37 3.82 -13.14
C ILE A 8 9.78 3.13 -11.84
N THR A 9 9.84 1.81 -11.88
CA THR A 9 10.31 0.97 -10.78
C THR A 9 11.39 0.00 -11.24
N ALA A 10 12.33 -0.32 -10.39
CA ALA A 10 13.40 -1.28 -10.69
C ALA A 10 13.24 -2.61 -9.93
N VAL A 11 12.10 -2.85 -9.32
CA VAL A 11 11.83 -4.13 -8.63
C VAL A 11 11.56 -5.22 -9.66
N GLN A 12 12.27 -6.34 -9.54
CA GLN A 12 12.03 -7.52 -10.37
C GLN A 12 10.93 -8.40 -9.80
N PRO A 13 10.02 -8.95 -10.63
CA PRO A 13 9.19 -10.08 -10.23
C PRO A 13 10.09 -11.25 -9.83
N GLN A 14 9.96 -11.76 -8.62
CA GLN A 14 10.56 -13.01 -8.19
C GLN A 14 9.46 -14.06 -8.05
N ARG A 15 9.78 -15.35 -8.25
CA ARG A 15 8.81 -16.47 -8.32
C ARG A 15 7.83 -16.50 -7.14
N ASP A 16 8.23 -15.96 -5.98
CA ASP A 16 7.44 -15.94 -4.74
C ASP A 16 7.35 -14.53 -4.13
N LYS A 17 7.65 -13.49 -4.89
CA LYS A 17 7.58 -12.09 -4.44
C LYS A 17 6.90 -11.23 -5.48
N PRO A 18 6.07 -10.26 -5.04
CA PRO A 18 5.40 -9.37 -5.96
C PRO A 18 6.39 -8.52 -6.78
N ALA A 19 6.00 -8.22 -8.00
CA ALA A 19 6.77 -7.37 -8.89
C ALA A 19 6.92 -5.92 -8.40
N LEU A 20 6.06 -5.52 -7.48
CA LEU A 20 6.03 -4.20 -6.86
C LEU A 20 5.92 -4.34 -5.35
N THR A 21 6.52 -3.40 -4.62
CA THR A 21 6.32 -3.30 -3.17
C THR A 21 4.89 -2.86 -2.86
N GLU A 22 4.40 -3.17 -1.67
CA GLU A 22 3.10 -2.68 -1.18
C GLU A 22 3.01 -1.15 -1.25
N ALA A 23 4.11 -0.47 -0.90
CA ALA A 23 4.20 0.98 -1.01
C ALA A 23 3.98 1.48 -2.45
N SER A 24 4.64 0.86 -3.43
CA SER A 24 4.49 1.22 -4.85
C SER A 24 3.07 0.94 -5.35
N ARG A 25 2.49 -0.21 -4.98
CA ARG A 25 1.12 -0.58 -5.33
C ARG A 25 0.12 0.45 -4.80
N SER A 26 0.25 0.82 -3.53
CA SER A 26 -0.59 1.81 -2.87
C SER A 26 -0.51 3.19 -3.56
N VAL A 27 0.71 3.64 -3.88
CA VAL A 27 0.91 4.91 -4.60
C VAL A 27 0.30 4.86 -6.00
N ILE A 28 0.55 3.81 -6.77
CA ILE A 28 0.01 3.67 -8.13
C ILE A 28 -1.52 3.65 -8.11
N SER A 29 -2.13 2.89 -7.21
CA SER A 29 -3.59 2.76 -7.09
C SER A 29 -4.27 4.12 -6.80
N ILE A 30 -3.69 4.93 -5.93
CA ILE A 30 -4.19 6.27 -5.64
C ILE A 30 -4.00 7.23 -6.83
N LEU A 31 -2.83 7.20 -7.47
CA LEU A 31 -2.55 8.06 -8.61
C LEU A 31 -3.39 7.69 -9.85
N ALA A 32 -3.72 6.42 -10.06
CA ALA A 32 -4.53 5.95 -11.18
C ALA A 32 -5.95 6.54 -11.22
N ARG A 33 -6.44 7.09 -10.11
CA ARG A 33 -7.73 7.78 -10.04
C ARG A 33 -7.77 9.02 -10.95
N ASP A 34 -6.66 9.76 -11.06
CA ASP A 34 -6.58 11.03 -11.78
C ASP A 34 -5.61 11.02 -12.95
N PHE A 35 -4.70 10.05 -13.00
CA PHE A 35 -3.68 9.96 -14.03
C PHE A 35 -3.87 8.75 -14.92
N GLU A 36 -3.51 8.92 -16.19
CA GLU A 36 -3.28 7.84 -17.14
C GLU A 36 -1.84 7.33 -16.94
N ILE A 37 -1.69 6.23 -16.18
CA ILE A 37 -0.37 5.75 -15.78
C ILE A 37 0.21 4.80 -16.82
N SER A 38 1.46 5.07 -17.22
CA SER A 38 2.34 4.11 -17.89
C SER A 38 3.37 3.62 -16.89
N LEU A 39 3.38 2.32 -16.61
CA LEU A 39 4.32 1.68 -15.68
C LEU A 39 5.50 1.11 -16.46
N ALA A 40 6.72 1.45 -16.04
CA ALA A 40 7.97 0.87 -16.54
C ALA A 40 8.61 0.06 -15.41
N VAL A 41 8.73 -1.26 -15.63
CA VAL A 41 9.35 -2.19 -14.68
C VAL A 41 10.72 -2.59 -15.23
N ALA A 42 11.78 -2.19 -14.53
CA ALA A 42 13.14 -2.59 -14.89
C ALA A 42 13.40 -4.02 -14.42
N GLY A 43 13.91 -4.83 -15.33
CA GLY A 43 14.24 -6.23 -15.10
C GLY A 43 13.42 -7.21 -15.94
N PRO A 44 13.82 -8.49 -15.97
CA PRO A 44 13.09 -9.51 -16.68
C PRO A 44 11.74 -9.76 -16.01
N ALA A 45 10.68 -9.71 -16.81
CA ALA A 45 9.33 -10.06 -16.37
C ALA A 45 8.66 -10.81 -17.52
N SER A 46 7.88 -11.83 -17.23
CA SER A 46 7.11 -12.52 -18.26
C SER A 46 5.96 -11.64 -18.77
N THR A 47 5.48 -11.91 -19.98
CA THR A 47 4.30 -11.23 -20.51
C THR A 47 3.07 -11.44 -19.60
N ALA A 48 2.97 -12.60 -18.96
CA ALA A 48 1.90 -12.90 -18.00
C ALA A 48 1.98 -11.98 -16.76
N ASP A 49 3.18 -11.79 -16.18
CA ASP A 49 3.38 -10.89 -15.04
C ASP A 49 3.01 -9.45 -15.38
N LEU A 50 3.41 -8.97 -16.57
CA LEU A 50 3.11 -7.61 -17.01
C LEU A 50 1.61 -7.41 -17.29
N ASN A 51 0.93 -8.42 -17.83
CA ASN A 51 -0.52 -8.37 -18.03
C ASN A 51 -1.29 -8.41 -16.71
N SER A 52 -0.85 -9.23 -15.74
CA SER A 52 -1.40 -9.24 -14.39
C SER A 52 -1.27 -7.86 -13.74
N LEU A 53 -0.07 -7.27 -13.73
CA LEU A 53 0.14 -5.93 -13.21
C LEU A 53 -0.75 -4.87 -13.87
N ARG A 54 -0.97 -4.98 -15.18
CA ARG A 54 -1.84 -4.06 -15.92
C ARG A 54 -3.29 -4.18 -15.45
N ALA A 55 -3.79 -5.39 -15.30
CA ALA A 55 -5.15 -5.65 -14.83
C ALA A 55 -5.32 -5.21 -13.37
N ASP A 56 -4.38 -5.62 -12.51
CA ASP A 56 -4.43 -5.40 -11.07
C ASP A 56 -4.37 -3.93 -10.67
N LEU A 57 -3.59 -3.12 -11.38
CA LEU A 57 -3.35 -1.72 -11.01
C LEU A 57 -4.17 -0.72 -11.81
N GLY A 58 -4.96 -1.18 -12.79
CA GLY A 58 -5.71 -0.28 -13.66
C GLY A 58 -4.83 0.64 -14.50
N VAL A 59 -3.56 0.25 -14.77
CA VAL A 59 -2.62 1.04 -15.56
C VAL A 59 -2.82 0.78 -17.05
N ILE A 60 -2.62 1.82 -17.87
CA ILE A 60 -2.91 1.73 -19.29
C ILE A 60 -1.83 0.96 -20.06
N ARG A 61 -0.58 1.09 -19.61
CA ARG A 61 0.57 0.46 -20.25
C ARG A 61 1.54 -0.04 -19.21
N VAL A 62 2.05 -1.24 -19.43
CA VAL A 62 3.16 -1.79 -18.67
C VAL A 62 4.27 -2.14 -19.66
N ALA A 63 5.49 -1.73 -19.37
CA ALA A 63 6.68 -2.06 -20.12
C ALA A 63 7.73 -2.65 -19.19
N GLY A 64 8.36 -3.74 -19.63
CA GLY A 64 9.37 -4.48 -18.85
C GLY A 64 9.64 -5.81 -19.52
N GLY A 65 10.29 -6.73 -18.83
CA GLY A 65 10.52 -8.09 -19.32
C GLY A 65 11.47 -8.19 -20.50
N PHE A 66 12.27 -7.16 -20.76
CA PHE A 66 13.26 -7.19 -21.84
C PHE A 66 14.43 -8.10 -21.45
N GLU A 67 14.78 -9.01 -22.34
CA GLU A 67 16.02 -9.77 -22.22
C GLU A 67 17.23 -8.84 -22.37
N ARG A 68 18.37 -9.32 -21.86
CA ARG A 68 19.63 -8.60 -22.00
C ARG A 68 20.00 -8.50 -23.49
N GLY A 69 20.31 -7.28 -23.93
CA GLY A 69 20.62 -7.00 -25.33
C GLY A 69 21.90 -6.17 -25.50
N ASP A 70 22.27 -5.96 -26.76
CA ASP A 70 23.38 -5.10 -27.14
C ASP A 70 23.11 -3.65 -26.67
N GLY A 71 24.09 -3.07 -25.99
CA GLY A 71 23.97 -1.72 -25.40
C GLY A 71 23.47 -1.68 -23.96
N ASP A 72 23.14 -2.81 -23.35
CA ASP A 72 22.82 -2.86 -21.93
C ASP A 72 24.08 -2.54 -21.12
N SER A 73 23.94 -1.65 -20.15
CA SER A 73 25.04 -1.18 -19.31
C SER A 73 24.92 -1.73 -17.89
N PRO A 74 26.00 -2.25 -17.31
CA PRO A 74 25.98 -2.62 -15.91
C PRO A 74 25.79 -1.35 -15.07
N VAL A 75 25.03 -1.46 -13.96
CA VAL A 75 25.07 -0.45 -12.92
C VAL A 75 26.43 -0.48 -12.22
N ASP A 76 26.72 0.56 -11.46
CA ASP A 76 27.91 0.61 -10.62
C ASP A 76 28.10 -0.72 -9.86
N PRO A 77 29.30 -1.35 -9.84
CA PRO A 77 29.51 -2.66 -9.25
C PRO A 77 29.07 -2.79 -7.79
N GLU A 78 29.19 -1.71 -7.01
CA GLU A 78 28.79 -1.71 -5.61
C GLU A 78 27.26 -1.62 -5.46
N LEU A 79 26.64 -0.80 -6.29
CA LEU A 79 25.19 -0.73 -6.42
C LEU A 79 24.63 -2.04 -6.96
N LYS A 80 25.34 -2.68 -7.91
CA LYS A 80 24.99 -4.00 -8.44
C LYS A 80 24.83 -5.03 -7.31
N SER A 81 25.84 -5.16 -6.44
CA SER A 81 25.81 -6.12 -5.32
C SER A 81 24.63 -5.87 -4.36
N LEU A 82 24.29 -4.59 -4.13
CA LEU A 82 23.16 -4.21 -3.31
C LEU A 82 21.81 -4.58 -3.97
N LEU A 83 21.68 -4.28 -5.27
CA LEU A 83 20.45 -4.48 -6.02
C LEU A 83 20.15 -5.97 -6.24
N GLU A 84 21.16 -6.79 -6.54
CA GLU A 84 21.03 -8.24 -6.70
C GLU A 84 20.48 -8.92 -5.45
N GLY A 85 20.96 -8.50 -4.28
CA GLY A 85 20.44 -9.01 -2.99
C GLY A 85 18.99 -8.63 -2.69
N ARG A 86 18.39 -7.75 -3.48
CA ARG A 86 17.02 -7.22 -3.30
C ARG A 86 16.08 -7.53 -4.47
N GLY A 87 16.53 -8.31 -5.45
CA GLY A 87 15.72 -8.63 -6.62
C GLY A 87 15.56 -7.47 -7.61
N VAL A 88 16.43 -6.48 -7.57
CA VAL A 88 16.47 -5.37 -8.54
C VAL A 88 17.45 -5.68 -9.64
N SER A 89 17.15 -5.33 -10.88
CA SER A 89 18.04 -5.58 -12.02
C SER A 89 19.38 -4.84 -11.85
N PRO A 90 20.51 -5.56 -11.94
CA PRO A 90 21.83 -4.96 -11.87
C PRO A 90 22.30 -4.37 -13.20
N VAL A 91 21.43 -4.36 -14.22
CA VAL A 91 21.74 -3.92 -15.58
C VAL A 91 20.70 -2.94 -16.05
N VAL A 92 21.15 -1.85 -16.68
CA VAL A 92 20.26 -0.90 -17.35
C VAL A 92 19.94 -1.42 -18.74
N ASN A 93 18.68 -1.80 -18.94
CA ASN A 93 18.23 -2.31 -20.23
C ASN A 93 18.09 -1.17 -21.26
N ALA A 94 18.87 -1.24 -22.33
CA ALA A 94 18.93 -0.20 -23.36
C ALA A 94 17.61 -0.06 -24.13
N GLN A 95 16.90 -1.17 -24.38
CA GLN A 95 15.63 -1.15 -25.12
C GLN A 95 14.53 -0.46 -24.29
N LEU A 96 14.41 -0.79 -22.98
CA LEU A 96 13.47 -0.14 -22.08
C LEU A 96 13.78 1.35 -21.95
N LYS A 97 15.06 1.72 -21.76
CA LYS A 97 15.49 3.11 -21.67
C LYS A 97 15.16 3.88 -22.94
N ALA A 98 15.46 3.33 -24.13
CA ALA A 98 15.13 3.93 -25.40
C ALA A 98 13.61 4.05 -25.63
N ALA A 99 12.82 3.05 -25.22
CA ALA A 99 11.36 3.10 -25.31
C ALA A 99 10.76 4.21 -24.42
N ILE A 100 11.28 4.38 -23.22
CA ILE A 100 10.90 5.47 -22.32
C ILE A 100 11.28 6.83 -22.92
N GLN A 101 12.53 6.97 -23.40
CA GLN A 101 13.02 8.24 -23.97
C GLN A 101 12.22 8.68 -25.20
N ARG A 102 11.88 7.76 -26.11
CA ARG A 102 11.05 8.09 -27.29
C ARG A 102 9.67 8.65 -26.92
N ARG A 103 9.19 8.41 -25.74
CA ARG A 103 7.88 8.86 -25.26
C ARG A 103 7.95 9.96 -24.21
N ALA A 104 9.13 10.45 -23.88
CA ALA A 104 9.35 11.43 -22.82
C ALA A 104 8.40 12.64 -22.89
N ALA A 105 8.26 13.22 -24.09
CA ALA A 105 7.42 14.39 -24.33
C ALA A 105 5.91 14.20 -24.10
N VAL A 106 5.45 12.94 -23.99
CA VAL A 106 4.03 12.63 -23.75
C VAL A 106 3.66 12.77 -22.29
N PHE A 107 4.62 12.65 -21.38
CA PHE A 107 4.37 12.61 -19.95
C PHE A 107 4.46 14.00 -19.32
N GLN A 108 3.43 14.36 -18.56
CA GLN A 108 3.39 15.58 -17.75
C GLN A 108 4.02 15.39 -16.38
N SER A 109 4.25 14.14 -15.97
CA SER A 109 4.91 13.84 -14.70
C SER A 109 5.60 12.48 -14.76
N VAL A 110 6.69 12.35 -13.99
CA VAL A 110 7.43 11.09 -13.81
C VAL A 110 7.60 10.82 -12.32
N VAL A 111 7.28 9.62 -11.92
CA VAL A 111 7.53 9.10 -10.57
C VAL A 111 8.58 8.00 -10.67
N VAL A 112 9.59 8.07 -9.82
CA VAL A 112 10.63 7.05 -9.67
C VAL A 112 10.62 6.56 -8.23
N ASP A 113 10.56 5.25 -8.01
CA ASP A 113 10.36 4.69 -6.66
C ASP A 113 11.57 3.93 -6.09
N SER A 114 12.66 3.90 -6.84
CA SER A 114 13.87 3.22 -6.39
C SER A 114 15.12 3.77 -7.04
N LEU A 115 16.24 3.64 -6.34
CA LEU A 115 17.53 4.11 -6.84
C LEU A 115 17.94 3.41 -8.15
N GLY A 116 17.58 2.14 -8.31
CA GLY A 116 17.81 1.37 -9.54
C GLY A 116 16.96 1.82 -10.73
N ALA A 117 15.91 2.59 -10.52
CA ALA A 117 15.06 3.13 -11.58
C ALA A 117 15.56 4.48 -12.12
N ILE A 118 16.43 5.17 -11.39
CA ILE A 118 17.01 6.47 -11.80
C ILE A 118 17.67 6.44 -13.19
N PRO A 119 18.44 5.42 -13.59
CA PRO A 119 19.06 5.37 -14.91
C PRO A 119 18.08 5.39 -16.09
N TYR A 120 16.81 5.11 -15.82
CA TYR A 120 15.72 5.13 -16.83
C TYR A 120 14.99 6.46 -16.91
N LEU A 121 15.34 7.42 -16.06
CA LEU A 121 14.73 8.75 -16.10
C LEU A 121 14.96 9.39 -17.46
N PRO A 122 13.91 9.75 -18.21
CA PRO A 122 14.09 10.33 -19.52
C PRO A 122 14.62 11.77 -19.45
N LEU A 123 15.42 12.14 -20.43
CA LEU A 123 15.93 13.50 -20.56
C LEU A 123 14.88 14.39 -21.27
N GLY A 124 14.90 15.69 -20.93
CA GLY A 124 14.05 16.68 -21.61
C GLY A 124 12.57 16.60 -21.27
N ILE A 125 12.23 16.11 -20.06
CA ILE A 125 10.85 16.16 -19.58
C ILE A 125 10.51 17.61 -19.25
N SER A 126 9.40 18.11 -19.79
CA SER A 126 8.84 19.42 -19.42
C SER A 126 8.00 19.37 -18.15
N GLY A 127 7.75 18.17 -17.64
CA GLY A 127 6.89 17.90 -16.49
C GLY A 127 7.66 17.72 -15.18
N ARG A 128 6.91 17.42 -14.12
CA ARG A 128 7.45 17.22 -12.78
C ARG A 128 8.05 15.83 -12.62
N THR A 129 9.26 15.79 -12.06
CA THR A 129 9.96 14.55 -11.69
C THR A 129 9.99 14.41 -10.19
N VAL A 130 9.41 13.35 -9.68
CA VAL A 130 9.40 13.09 -8.23
C VAL A 130 10.03 11.74 -7.92
N PHE A 131 10.72 11.69 -6.80
CA PHE A 131 11.26 10.45 -6.25
C PHE A 131 10.40 10.01 -5.07
N PHE A 132 9.98 8.76 -5.07
CA PHE A 132 9.31 8.14 -3.94
C PHE A 132 10.32 7.31 -3.16
N ALA A 133 10.80 7.86 -2.04
CA ALA A 133 11.77 7.21 -1.18
C ALA A 133 11.06 6.23 -0.23
N GLN A 134 11.32 4.93 -0.43
CA GLN A 134 10.82 3.87 0.43
C GLN A 134 11.85 3.42 1.47
N ARG A 135 13.13 3.73 1.22
CA ARG A 135 14.28 3.41 2.06
C ARG A 135 15.50 4.23 1.62
N ILE A 136 16.49 4.28 2.48
CA ILE A 136 17.82 4.79 2.14
C ILE A 136 18.73 3.60 1.85
N GLU A 137 19.22 3.54 0.63
CA GLU A 137 20.03 2.40 0.18
C GLU A 137 21.41 2.38 0.84
N SER A 138 22.01 3.56 1.09
CA SER A 138 23.30 3.68 1.77
C SER A 138 23.30 3.20 3.22
N ASP A 139 22.14 3.10 3.87
CA ASP A 139 22.01 2.62 5.24
C ASP A 139 21.87 1.09 5.33
N SER A 140 22.00 0.39 4.19
CA SER A 140 21.94 -1.07 4.18
C SER A 140 23.10 -1.71 4.94
N PRO A 141 22.84 -2.55 5.96
CA PRO A 141 23.89 -3.26 6.70
C PRO A 141 24.78 -4.13 5.81
N ALA A 142 24.29 -4.56 4.66
CA ALA A 142 25.05 -5.37 3.70
C ALA A 142 26.23 -4.59 3.10
N LEU A 143 26.11 -3.26 2.94
CA LEU A 143 27.17 -2.41 2.41
C LEU A 143 28.32 -2.21 3.41
N ALA A 144 28.02 -2.22 4.71
CA ALA A 144 29.01 -1.97 5.76
C ALA A 144 29.94 -3.17 6.03
N LYS A 145 29.64 -4.33 5.47
CA LYS A 145 30.42 -5.57 5.71
C LYS A 145 31.76 -5.56 4.96
N GLY A 146 32.81 -6.06 5.62
CA GLY A 146 34.15 -6.24 5.06
C GLY A 146 35.04 -5.00 5.07
N LEU A 147 36.32 -5.19 4.70
CA LEU A 147 37.38 -4.18 4.77
C LEU A 147 37.12 -2.87 4.00
N LEU A 148 36.29 -2.92 2.97
CA LEU A 148 35.92 -1.76 2.14
C LEU A 148 34.52 -1.22 2.42
N GLY A 149 33.82 -1.71 3.46
CA GLY A 149 32.45 -1.34 3.76
C GLY A 149 32.22 0.15 3.88
N SER A 150 33.09 0.87 4.59
CA SER A 150 32.98 2.32 4.75
C SER A 150 33.12 3.11 3.43
N ARG A 151 33.94 2.63 2.50
CA ARG A 151 34.11 3.25 1.16
C ARG A 151 32.87 3.00 0.29
N ARG A 152 32.30 1.78 0.35
CA ARG A 152 31.05 1.44 -0.36
C ARG A 152 29.89 2.31 0.12
N VAL A 153 29.69 2.41 1.41
CA VAL A 153 28.64 3.27 1.99
C VAL A 153 28.79 4.71 1.51
N LYS A 154 30.02 5.30 1.58
CA LYS A 154 30.26 6.67 1.11
C LYS A 154 29.95 6.86 -0.38
N ARG A 155 30.26 5.86 -1.21
CA ARG A 155 30.04 5.94 -2.67
C ARG A 155 28.56 5.84 -2.99
N ILE A 156 27.85 4.88 -2.41
CA ILE A 156 26.40 4.73 -2.60
C ILE A 156 25.67 5.97 -2.05
N ARG A 157 26.07 6.47 -0.89
CA ARG A 157 25.49 7.69 -0.31
C ARG A 157 25.64 8.90 -1.25
N ARG A 158 26.80 9.05 -1.90
CA ARG A 158 27.03 10.13 -2.89
C ARG A 158 26.14 9.95 -4.12
N TYR A 159 26.03 8.72 -4.63
CA TYR A 159 25.16 8.41 -5.78
C TYR A 159 23.69 8.66 -5.44
N GLU A 160 23.23 8.20 -4.28
CA GLU A 160 21.88 8.38 -3.78
C GLU A 160 21.54 9.87 -3.62
N HIS A 161 22.38 10.62 -2.91
CA HIS A 161 22.22 12.07 -2.78
C HIS A 161 22.15 12.78 -4.13
N GLY A 162 23.06 12.48 -5.05
CA GLY A 162 23.08 13.06 -6.39
C GLY A 162 21.80 12.74 -7.17
N SER A 163 21.34 11.48 -7.12
CA SER A 163 20.13 11.02 -7.81
C SER A 163 18.87 11.70 -7.30
N LEU A 164 18.69 11.77 -5.99
CA LEU A 164 17.53 12.43 -5.38
C LEU A 164 17.54 13.95 -5.60
N SER A 165 18.75 14.54 -5.63
CA SER A 165 18.91 15.98 -5.88
C SER A 165 18.51 16.41 -7.30
N HIS A 166 18.48 15.49 -8.27
CA HIS A 166 17.99 15.77 -9.63
C HIS A 166 16.47 15.78 -9.75
N CYS A 167 15.74 15.17 -8.82
CA CYS A 167 14.29 15.21 -8.82
C CYS A 167 13.78 16.55 -8.27
N ASP A 168 12.61 16.99 -8.74
CA ASP A 168 11.97 18.25 -8.27
C ASP A 168 11.57 18.14 -6.81
N ARG A 169 11.04 16.97 -6.42
CA ARG A 169 10.63 16.67 -5.05
C ARG A 169 10.94 15.21 -4.70
N VAL A 170 11.15 14.99 -3.41
CA VAL A 170 11.30 13.68 -2.80
C VAL A 170 10.16 13.47 -1.81
N PHE A 171 9.40 12.42 -2.03
CA PHE A 171 8.28 12.03 -1.16
C PHE A 171 8.71 10.84 -0.32
N SER A 172 8.44 10.91 0.96
CA SER A 172 8.76 9.83 1.92
C SER A 172 7.80 9.85 3.09
N THR A 173 7.84 8.80 3.92
CA THR A 173 7.19 8.84 5.22
C THR A 173 7.89 9.82 6.15
N THR A 174 7.18 10.34 7.15
CA THR A 174 7.74 11.29 8.14
C THR A 174 8.98 10.74 8.86
N GLU A 175 8.97 9.42 9.16
CA GLU A 175 10.11 8.76 9.78
C GLU A 175 11.37 8.84 8.89
N MET A 176 11.21 8.55 7.60
CA MET A 176 12.30 8.56 6.62
C MET A 176 12.77 9.97 6.27
N SER A 177 11.95 11.00 6.42
CA SER A 177 12.32 12.39 6.14
C SER A 177 13.53 12.83 6.96
N LYS A 178 13.68 12.36 8.20
CA LYS A 178 14.85 12.65 9.06
C LYS A 178 16.13 12.07 8.48
N ASP A 179 16.06 10.86 7.97
CA ASP A 179 17.20 10.17 7.39
C ASP A 179 17.60 10.78 6.04
N LEU A 180 16.61 11.24 5.26
CA LEU A 180 16.87 11.99 4.01
C LEU A 180 17.53 13.34 4.28
N LEU A 181 17.14 14.04 5.34
CA LEU A 181 17.85 15.25 5.79
C LEU A 181 19.29 14.93 6.20
N ALA A 182 19.52 13.85 6.94
CA ALA A 182 20.85 13.38 7.31
C ALA A 182 21.68 12.93 6.08
N LEU A 183 21.03 12.48 5.02
CA LEU A 183 21.66 12.21 3.72
C LEU A 183 22.12 13.50 3.03
N GLY A 184 21.54 14.65 3.39
CA GLY A 184 21.85 15.98 2.83
C GLY A 184 20.81 16.47 1.80
N ILE A 185 19.65 15.82 1.68
CA ILE A 185 18.58 16.29 0.80
C ILE A 185 17.99 17.58 1.39
N PRO A 186 17.94 18.70 0.62
CA PRO A 186 17.42 19.97 1.11
C PRO A 186 15.96 19.87 1.55
N LEU A 187 15.63 20.48 2.69
CA LEU A 187 14.26 20.51 3.22
C LEU A 187 13.24 20.99 2.18
N GLY A 188 13.59 21.98 1.36
CA GLY A 188 12.72 22.49 0.30
C GLY A 188 12.41 21.47 -0.82
N LYS A 189 13.14 20.37 -0.90
CA LYS A 189 12.85 19.26 -1.82
C LYS A 189 12.03 18.15 -1.20
N LEU A 190 12.08 18.03 0.12
CA LEU A 190 11.28 17.05 0.84
C LEU A 190 9.82 17.52 0.89
N VAL A 191 8.92 16.65 0.59
CA VAL A 191 7.49 16.85 0.82
C VAL A 191 7.10 16.00 2.01
N ASP A 192 7.15 16.63 3.16
CA ASP A 192 6.74 16.07 4.45
C ASP A 192 5.28 16.51 4.74
N GLU A 193 4.40 16.40 3.75
CA GLU A 193 2.96 16.62 3.94
C GLU A 193 2.26 15.37 4.49
N ALA A 194 3.01 14.41 4.96
CA ALA A 194 2.51 13.26 5.70
C ALA A 194 2.15 13.61 7.16
N THR A 195 1.72 14.86 7.41
CA THR A 195 0.88 15.10 8.57
C THR A 195 -0.53 14.74 8.13
N PRO A 196 -1.07 13.58 8.56
CA PRO A 196 -2.45 13.28 8.27
C PRO A 196 -3.30 14.43 8.76
N PRO A 197 -4.39 14.77 8.07
CA PRO A 197 -5.44 15.50 8.76
C PRO A 197 -5.68 14.76 10.07
N SER A 198 -5.81 15.47 11.17
CA SER A 198 -5.89 14.91 12.53
C SER A 198 -6.96 13.80 12.67
N SER A 199 -7.85 13.67 11.70
CA SER A 199 -8.85 12.63 11.54
C SER A 199 -8.32 11.27 11.02
N ALA A 200 -7.12 11.19 10.47
CA ALA A 200 -6.59 9.95 9.88
C ALA A 200 -5.68 9.16 10.83
N ARG A 201 -5.13 9.81 11.88
CA ARG A 201 -4.41 9.06 12.92
C ARG A 201 -5.43 8.45 13.87
N PRO A 202 -5.37 7.13 14.12
CA PRO A 202 -6.21 6.54 15.14
C PRO A 202 -5.91 7.24 16.45
N THR A 203 -6.92 7.91 17.01
CA THR A 203 -6.81 8.57 18.32
C THR A 203 -6.71 7.57 19.46
N ALA A 204 -7.01 6.30 19.19
CA ALA A 204 -6.91 5.21 20.15
C ALA A 204 -6.52 3.89 19.46
N VAL A 205 -5.47 3.27 19.95
CA VAL A 205 -5.09 1.88 19.70
C VAL A 205 -5.69 1.01 20.79
N VAL A 206 -6.20 -0.16 20.44
CA VAL A 206 -6.72 -1.11 21.43
C VAL A 206 -5.55 -1.62 22.28
N SER A 207 -5.59 -1.38 23.57
CA SER A 207 -4.48 -1.65 24.48
C SER A 207 -4.32 -3.12 24.91
N GLY A 208 -5.01 -4.06 24.27
CA GLY A 208 -4.89 -5.49 24.50
C GLY A 208 -6.22 -6.23 24.55
N PHE A 209 -6.14 -7.55 24.59
CA PHE A 209 -7.29 -8.45 24.59
C PHE A 209 -8.34 -8.12 25.66
N THR A 210 -7.91 -7.81 26.88
CA THR A 210 -8.78 -7.51 28.02
C THR A 210 -9.50 -6.17 27.91
N ALA A 211 -9.01 -5.26 27.06
CA ALA A 211 -9.67 -3.98 26.78
C ALA A 211 -10.81 -4.11 25.78
N THR A 212 -10.98 -5.29 25.17
CA THR A 212 -12.04 -5.57 24.20
C THR A 212 -13.18 -6.36 24.81
N ARG A 213 -14.32 -6.37 24.13
CA ARG A 213 -15.52 -7.13 24.52
C ARG A 213 -15.77 -8.26 23.51
N MET A 214 -16.69 -9.19 23.83
CA MET A 214 -17.13 -10.24 22.91
C MET A 214 -17.98 -9.63 21.79
N ARG A 215 -17.31 -8.90 20.90
CA ARG A 215 -17.91 -8.17 19.79
C ARG A 215 -17.13 -8.34 18.51
N ILE A 216 -17.87 -8.63 17.45
CA ILE A 216 -17.37 -8.60 16.09
C ILE A 216 -17.86 -7.31 15.44
N GLY A 217 -17.00 -6.65 14.66
CA GLY A 217 -17.35 -5.48 13.86
C GLY A 217 -17.38 -5.81 12.37
N TYR A 218 -18.35 -5.28 11.68
CA TYR A 218 -18.37 -5.11 10.23
C TYR A 218 -18.46 -3.61 9.93
N ALA A 219 -17.63 -3.07 9.04
CA ALA A 219 -17.67 -1.66 8.66
C ALA A 219 -17.82 -1.49 7.16
N GLY A 220 -18.72 -0.58 6.71
CA GLY A 220 -18.90 -0.33 5.29
C GLY A 220 -19.92 0.75 4.97
N TYR A 221 -19.82 1.34 3.78
CA TYR A 221 -20.87 2.17 3.22
C TYR A 221 -22.00 1.26 2.72
N LEU A 222 -23.15 1.29 3.40
CA LEU A 222 -24.27 0.38 3.16
C LEU A 222 -25.20 0.82 2.02
N GLY A 223 -24.91 1.95 1.39
CA GLY A 223 -25.46 2.31 0.08
C GLY A 223 -24.77 1.59 -1.09
N ASP A 224 -23.65 0.90 -0.86
CA ASP A 224 -22.95 0.11 -1.86
C ASP A 224 -23.42 -1.36 -1.81
N THR A 225 -23.95 -1.85 -2.92
CA THR A 225 -24.46 -3.22 -3.05
C THR A 225 -23.41 -4.28 -2.72
N ASN A 226 -22.14 -4.04 -3.02
CA ASN A 226 -21.07 -5.00 -2.75
C ASN A 226 -20.82 -5.14 -1.24
N ASN A 227 -20.85 -4.04 -0.51
CA ASN A 227 -20.74 -4.06 0.95
C ASN A 227 -21.93 -4.76 1.59
N VAL A 228 -23.13 -4.48 1.08
CA VAL A 228 -24.36 -5.15 1.57
C VAL A 228 -24.28 -6.66 1.30
N ASN A 229 -23.89 -7.08 0.10
CA ASN A 229 -23.74 -8.49 -0.24
C ASN A 229 -22.69 -9.19 0.63
N SER A 230 -21.57 -8.52 0.94
CA SER A 230 -20.54 -9.04 1.85
C SER A 230 -21.09 -9.25 3.28
N LEU A 231 -21.84 -8.28 3.77
CA LEU A 231 -22.49 -8.38 5.07
C LEU A 231 -23.52 -9.50 5.12
N LEU A 232 -24.40 -9.57 4.14
CA LEU A 232 -25.44 -10.60 4.06
C LEU A 232 -24.82 -11.99 3.94
N TRP A 233 -23.77 -12.15 3.12
CA TRP A 233 -23.05 -13.42 3.04
C TRP A 233 -22.52 -13.85 4.42
N PHE A 234 -21.92 -12.93 5.18
CA PHE A 234 -21.44 -13.22 6.54
C PHE A 234 -22.57 -13.63 7.47
N LEU A 235 -23.68 -12.91 7.43
CA LEU A 235 -24.86 -13.18 8.25
C LEU A 235 -25.48 -14.54 7.95
N ASP A 236 -25.58 -14.90 6.69
CA ASP A 236 -26.25 -16.11 6.26
C ASP A 236 -25.40 -17.38 6.39
N HIS A 237 -24.06 -17.25 6.27
CA HIS A 237 -23.18 -18.42 6.23
C HIS A 237 -22.27 -18.59 7.45
N VAL A 238 -22.01 -17.52 8.21
CA VAL A 238 -21.03 -17.55 9.30
C VAL A 238 -21.63 -17.17 10.66
N TRP A 239 -22.48 -16.13 10.69
CA TRP A 239 -22.94 -15.50 11.93
C TRP A 239 -23.59 -16.48 12.90
N ASN A 240 -24.56 -17.26 12.45
CA ASN A 240 -25.24 -18.21 13.34
C ASN A 240 -24.28 -19.24 13.93
N GLY A 241 -23.34 -19.75 13.13
CA GLY A 241 -22.35 -20.71 13.61
C GLY A 241 -21.43 -20.18 14.68
N ILE A 242 -20.98 -18.92 14.58
CA ILE A 242 -20.10 -18.33 15.59
C ILE A 242 -20.89 -17.85 16.83
N ARG A 243 -22.07 -17.28 16.64
CA ARG A 243 -22.95 -16.85 17.74
C ARG A 243 -23.32 -18.02 18.65
N ASP A 244 -23.71 -19.13 18.06
CA ASP A 244 -24.10 -20.33 18.81
C ASP A 244 -22.91 -20.98 19.53
N ALA A 245 -21.69 -20.79 19.02
CA ALA A 245 -20.46 -21.27 19.65
C ALA A 245 -19.98 -20.36 20.82
N ILE A 246 -20.40 -19.09 20.87
CA ILE A 246 -19.95 -18.11 21.85
C ILE A 246 -21.14 -17.35 22.41
N PRO A 247 -21.66 -17.75 23.58
CA PRO A 247 -22.78 -17.06 24.22
C PRO A 247 -22.46 -15.58 24.52
N GLY A 248 -23.41 -14.69 24.22
CA GLY A 248 -23.26 -13.25 24.45
C GLY A 248 -22.38 -12.52 23.44
N LEU A 249 -22.08 -13.16 22.31
CA LEU A 249 -21.41 -12.52 21.19
C LEU A 249 -22.36 -11.54 20.50
N GLU A 250 -21.90 -10.32 20.24
CA GLU A 250 -22.63 -9.29 19.50
C GLU A 250 -21.94 -8.99 18.17
N LEU A 251 -22.72 -8.78 17.09
CA LEU A 251 -22.24 -8.23 15.83
C LEU A 251 -22.60 -6.74 15.75
N HIS A 252 -21.62 -5.90 15.61
CA HIS A 252 -21.77 -4.46 15.41
C HIS A 252 -21.55 -4.11 13.95
N VAL A 253 -22.59 -3.73 13.26
CA VAL A 253 -22.56 -3.25 11.86
C VAL A 253 -22.44 -1.73 11.88
N LEU A 254 -21.33 -1.21 11.36
CA LEU A 254 -21.02 0.23 11.30
C LEU A 254 -21.15 0.67 9.84
N GLY A 255 -22.19 1.46 9.52
CA GLY A 255 -22.39 1.86 8.14
C GLY A 255 -23.41 2.96 7.97
N LEU A 256 -23.15 3.80 6.95
CA LEU A 256 -24.06 4.86 6.51
C LEU A 256 -24.92 4.39 5.35
N ASP A 257 -26.06 5.06 5.17
CA ASP A 257 -26.96 4.91 4.01
C ASP A 257 -27.54 3.49 3.82
N ALA A 258 -27.78 2.77 4.94
CA ALA A 258 -28.52 1.51 4.88
C ALA A 258 -29.97 1.76 4.40
N SER A 259 -30.44 0.96 3.44
CA SER A 259 -31.83 0.97 3.02
C SER A 259 -32.76 0.53 4.16
N ASP A 260 -34.01 0.95 4.13
CA ASP A 260 -35.00 0.53 5.15
C ASP A 260 -35.21 -0.99 5.17
N GLU A 261 -35.10 -1.65 4.01
CA GLU A 261 -35.15 -3.10 3.90
C GLU A 261 -33.99 -3.76 4.68
N LEU A 262 -32.76 -3.29 4.47
CA LEU A 262 -31.58 -3.78 5.20
C LEU A 262 -31.69 -3.49 6.70
N VAL A 263 -32.18 -2.30 7.09
CA VAL A 263 -32.39 -1.95 8.50
C VAL A 263 -33.36 -2.93 9.17
N ASN A 264 -34.48 -3.25 8.51
CA ASN A 264 -35.47 -4.19 9.00
C ASN A 264 -34.92 -5.62 9.07
N ASP A 265 -34.13 -6.05 8.07
CA ASP A 265 -33.49 -7.37 8.11
C ASP A 265 -32.50 -7.48 9.28
N LEU A 266 -31.60 -6.50 9.45
CA LEU A 266 -30.66 -6.49 10.54
C LEU A 266 -31.34 -6.44 11.92
N ALA A 267 -32.41 -5.65 12.07
CA ALA A 267 -33.19 -5.56 13.30
C ALA A 267 -33.92 -6.86 13.66
N SER A 268 -34.24 -7.70 12.68
CA SER A 268 -34.86 -8.99 12.89
C SER A 268 -33.91 -10.08 13.38
N ARG A 269 -32.60 -9.85 13.24
CA ARG A 269 -31.54 -10.82 13.59
C ARG A 269 -31.10 -10.63 15.05
N ASN A 270 -31.03 -11.73 15.79
CA ASN A 270 -30.57 -11.68 17.19
C ASN A 270 -29.11 -11.27 17.28
N ASP A 271 -28.80 -10.44 18.29
CA ASP A 271 -27.44 -10.00 18.64
C ASP A 271 -26.73 -9.24 17.51
N VAL A 272 -27.47 -8.62 16.58
CA VAL A 272 -26.96 -7.76 15.51
C VAL A 272 -27.39 -6.31 15.78
N LEU A 273 -26.42 -5.40 15.85
CA LEU A 273 -26.60 -4.00 16.21
C LEU A 273 -26.11 -3.09 15.07
N LEU A 274 -27.01 -2.32 14.45
CA LEU A 274 -26.67 -1.37 13.41
C LEU A 274 -26.35 0.02 13.97
N HIS A 275 -25.21 0.59 13.59
CA HIS A 275 -24.78 1.94 13.92
C HIS A 275 -24.78 2.79 12.65
N ARG A 276 -25.78 3.66 12.50
CA ARG A 276 -26.02 4.47 11.27
C ARG A 276 -25.24 5.80 11.27
N ASP A 277 -24.72 6.22 12.39
CA ASP A 277 -23.98 7.46 12.61
C ASP A 277 -22.48 7.20 12.86
N SER A 278 -21.99 6.07 12.40
CA SER A 278 -20.66 5.59 12.77
C SER A 278 -19.57 6.42 12.10
N ASN A 279 -18.69 6.95 12.92
CA ASN A 279 -17.36 7.39 12.53
C ASN A 279 -16.31 6.32 12.91
N ASP A 280 -15.11 6.47 12.42
CA ASP A 280 -14.00 5.54 12.65
C ASP A 280 -13.63 5.35 14.14
N LEU A 281 -13.98 6.29 15.01
CA LEU A 281 -13.72 6.23 16.45
C LEU A 281 -14.60 5.19 17.14
N LYS A 282 -15.81 4.98 16.64
CA LYS A 282 -16.79 4.07 17.25
C LYS A 282 -16.29 2.63 17.36
N ILE A 283 -15.45 2.18 16.43
CA ILE A 283 -14.85 0.83 16.47
C ILE A 283 -14.11 0.59 17.79
N THR A 284 -13.32 1.55 18.24
CA THR A 284 -12.57 1.45 19.50
C THR A 284 -13.47 1.65 20.73
N GLU A 285 -14.39 2.62 20.68
CA GLU A 285 -15.33 2.92 21.75
C GLU A 285 -16.25 1.73 22.07
N LEU A 286 -16.68 1.00 21.04
CA LEU A 286 -17.49 -0.21 21.19
C LEU A 286 -16.70 -1.39 21.77
N GLY A 287 -15.37 -1.30 21.81
CA GLY A 287 -14.54 -2.39 22.30
C GLY A 287 -14.58 -3.63 21.40
N ILE A 288 -14.65 -3.43 20.10
CA ILE A 288 -14.65 -4.51 19.10
C ILE A 288 -13.40 -5.37 19.26
N ARG A 289 -13.57 -6.69 19.37
CA ARG A 289 -12.47 -7.65 19.52
C ARG A 289 -11.93 -8.15 18.20
N ALA A 290 -12.78 -8.30 17.19
CA ALA A 290 -12.38 -8.71 15.85
C ALA A 290 -13.21 -7.99 14.80
N MET A 291 -12.60 -7.63 13.68
CA MET A 291 -13.32 -7.17 12.48
C MET A 291 -13.48 -8.33 11.50
N VAL A 292 -14.56 -8.29 10.71
CA VAL A 292 -14.77 -9.21 9.61
C VAL A 292 -14.85 -8.45 8.30
N GLU A 293 -14.19 -8.99 7.28
CA GLU A 293 -14.24 -8.49 5.90
C GLU A 293 -14.32 -9.71 4.97
N PRO A 294 -15.52 -10.29 4.79
CA PRO A 294 -15.68 -11.60 4.18
C PRO A 294 -15.53 -11.61 2.66
N LEU A 295 -15.99 -10.58 1.98
CA LEU A 295 -15.87 -10.42 0.53
C LEU A 295 -15.38 -9.02 0.23
N LEU A 296 -14.49 -8.90 -0.72
CA LEU A 296 -13.94 -7.65 -1.15
C LEU A 296 -14.14 -7.49 -2.65
N ASN A 297 -14.94 -6.51 -3.01
CA ASN A 297 -15.06 -6.08 -4.40
C ASN A 297 -14.10 -4.94 -4.69
N GLU A 298 -13.73 -4.80 -5.96
CA GLU A 298 -12.72 -3.85 -6.42
C GLU A 298 -12.93 -2.42 -5.89
N GLY A 299 -11.93 -1.85 -5.26
CA GLY A 299 -11.74 -0.40 -5.20
C GLY A 299 -11.81 0.30 -3.85
N HIS A 300 -12.42 -0.24 -2.77
CA HIS A 300 -12.58 0.50 -1.49
C HIS A 300 -12.12 -0.24 -0.22
N VAL A 301 -11.50 -1.37 -0.39
CA VAL A 301 -11.15 -2.29 0.69
C VAL A 301 -10.01 -1.82 1.57
N GLU A 302 -9.02 -1.22 0.93
CA GLU A 302 -7.81 -0.77 1.60
C GLU A 302 -8.10 0.10 2.84
N ALA A 303 -8.98 1.07 2.71
CA ALA A 303 -9.26 2.01 3.79
C ALA A 303 -9.87 1.34 5.03
N LYS A 304 -10.78 0.37 4.86
CA LYS A 304 -11.43 -0.33 5.97
C LYS A 304 -10.44 -1.23 6.71
N LEU A 305 -9.66 -2.02 5.96
CA LEU A 305 -8.65 -2.90 6.51
C LEU A 305 -7.58 -2.10 7.24
N VAL A 306 -7.01 -1.09 6.58
CA VAL A 306 -6.01 -0.20 7.19
C VAL A 306 -6.55 0.44 8.45
N ASN A 307 -7.82 0.85 8.46
CA ASN A 307 -8.46 1.48 9.60
C ASN A 307 -8.57 0.55 10.82
N ALA A 308 -8.89 -0.72 10.62
CA ALA A 308 -8.88 -1.73 11.68
C ALA A 308 -7.46 -2.07 12.13
N MET A 309 -6.54 -2.22 11.15
CA MET A 309 -5.15 -2.59 11.40
C MET A 309 -4.40 -1.55 12.23
N VAL A 310 -4.55 -0.25 11.93
CA VAL A 310 -3.89 0.84 12.70
C VAL A 310 -4.42 0.99 14.12
N ARG A 311 -5.55 0.33 14.43
CA ARG A 311 -6.10 0.23 15.80
C ARG A 311 -5.68 -1.03 16.50
N GLY A 312 -4.99 -1.93 15.84
CA GLY A 312 -4.58 -3.21 16.40
C GLY A 312 -5.74 -4.19 16.57
N ILE A 313 -6.80 -4.08 15.76
CA ILE A 313 -7.92 -5.00 15.84
C ILE A 313 -7.69 -6.13 14.84
N PRO A 314 -7.62 -7.40 15.28
CA PRO A 314 -7.52 -8.55 14.40
C PRO A 314 -8.65 -8.61 13.37
N ILE A 315 -8.32 -9.00 12.15
CA ILE A 315 -9.25 -9.10 11.03
C ILE A 315 -9.37 -10.56 10.60
N ALA A 316 -10.61 -11.05 10.48
CA ALA A 316 -10.92 -12.30 9.80
C ALA A 316 -11.49 -11.99 8.39
N THR A 317 -10.93 -12.64 7.38
CA THR A 317 -11.26 -12.39 5.98
C THR A 317 -11.29 -13.70 5.18
N THR A 318 -11.75 -13.66 3.94
CA THR A 318 -11.72 -14.81 3.02
C THR A 318 -10.49 -14.75 2.11
N ARG A 319 -10.12 -15.89 1.52
CA ARG A 319 -9.08 -15.94 0.50
C ARG A 319 -9.46 -15.13 -0.74
N GLU A 320 -10.75 -15.18 -1.11
CA GLU A 320 -11.29 -14.40 -2.23
C GLU A 320 -11.15 -12.90 -1.96
N ALA A 321 -11.52 -12.48 -0.74
CA ALA A 321 -11.35 -11.12 -0.28
C ALA A 321 -9.89 -10.65 -0.40
N MET A 322 -8.94 -11.47 0.02
CA MET A 322 -7.51 -11.16 -0.07
C MET A 322 -7.01 -11.06 -1.51
N SER A 323 -7.48 -11.94 -2.38
CA SER A 323 -7.15 -11.87 -3.81
C SER A 323 -7.63 -10.58 -4.46
N ASN A 324 -8.81 -10.10 -4.05
CA ASN A 324 -9.41 -8.86 -4.56
C ASN A 324 -8.82 -7.59 -3.92
N ALA A 325 -8.31 -7.68 -2.68
CA ALA A 325 -7.76 -6.55 -1.95
C ALA A 325 -6.47 -5.97 -2.55
N ARG A 326 -5.79 -6.74 -3.39
CA ARG A 326 -4.47 -6.36 -3.96
C ARG A 326 -3.42 -6.01 -2.92
N LEU A 327 -3.61 -6.48 -1.68
CA LEU A 327 -2.73 -6.28 -0.53
C LEU A 327 -2.13 -7.63 -0.11
N GLU A 328 -0.83 -7.65 0.11
CA GLU A 328 -0.15 -8.81 0.70
C GLU A 328 -0.08 -8.64 2.21
N LEU A 329 -1.19 -8.95 2.88
CA LEU A 329 -1.29 -8.79 4.34
C LEU A 329 -0.67 -9.96 5.12
N GLY A 330 -0.33 -11.06 4.44
CA GLY A 330 0.33 -12.21 5.04
C GLY A 330 -0.32 -12.67 6.35
N ASP A 331 0.50 -12.84 7.38
CA ASP A 331 0.07 -13.27 8.71
C ASP A 331 -0.57 -12.16 9.57
N SER A 332 -0.77 -10.96 9.03
CA SER A 332 -1.40 -9.85 9.78
C SER A 332 -2.93 -9.93 9.82
N VAL A 333 -3.51 -10.85 9.04
CA VAL A 333 -4.95 -11.15 9.03
C VAL A 333 -5.18 -12.65 9.13
N SER A 334 -6.38 -13.05 9.56
CA SER A 334 -6.79 -14.46 9.61
C SER A 334 -7.60 -14.79 8.39
N ILE A 335 -7.06 -15.61 7.50
CA ILE A 335 -7.69 -15.96 6.21
C ILE A 335 -8.47 -17.27 6.36
N ALA A 336 -9.71 -17.26 5.87
CA ALA A 336 -10.57 -18.43 5.83
C ALA A 336 -10.84 -18.87 4.38
N ASP A 337 -10.84 -20.20 4.15
CA ASP A 337 -11.11 -20.81 2.84
C ASP A 337 -12.57 -21.27 2.70
N SER A 338 -13.34 -21.18 3.79
CA SER A 338 -14.75 -21.57 3.84
C SER A 338 -15.47 -20.89 5.01
N PRO A 339 -16.82 -20.82 5.01
CA PRO A 339 -17.59 -20.34 6.15
C PRO A 339 -17.25 -21.06 7.46
N ALA A 340 -17.14 -22.39 7.44
CA ALA A 340 -16.77 -23.18 8.62
C ALA A 340 -15.37 -22.85 9.13
N HIS A 341 -14.42 -22.61 8.22
CA HIS A 341 -13.06 -22.17 8.59
C HIS A 341 -13.10 -20.75 9.19
N MET A 342 -13.95 -19.86 8.69
CA MET A 342 -14.13 -18.52 9.28
C MET A 342 -14.70 -18.58 10.69
N VAL A 343 -15.68 -19.43 10.94
CA VAL A 343 -16.22 -19.70 12.30
C VAL A 343 -15.09 -20.16 13.23
N LEU A 344 -14.26 -21.11 12.81
CA LEU A 344 -13.15 -21.61 13.61
C LEU A 344 -12.13 -20.50 13.90
N ASN A 345 -11.74 -19.74 12.91
CA ASN A 345 -10.79 -18.64 13.04
C ASN A 345 -11.30 -17.56 13.98
N LEU A 346 -12.55 -17.12 13.82
CA LEU A 346 -13.18 -16.14 14.70
C LEU A 346 -13.27 -16.65 16.13
N ARG A 347 -13.68 -17.92 16.34
CA ARG A 347 -13.71 -18.51 17.67
C ARG A 347 -12.36 -18.42 18.37
N ARG A 348 -11.28 -18.75 17.66
CA ARG A 348 -9.92 -18.67 18.20
C ARG A 348 -9.51 -17.23 18.49
N ILE A 349 -9.75 -16.29 17.59
CA ILE A 349 -9.45 -14.86 17.82
C ILE A 349 -10.21 -14.33 19.03
N LEU A 350 -11.47 -14.71 19.20
CA LEU A 350 -12.31 -14.22 20.28
C LEU A 350 -11.97 -14.81 21.64
N SER A 351 -11.37 -16.02 21.71
CA SER A 351 -11.11 -16.75 22.96
C SER A 351 -9.63 -16.90 23.34
N GLU A 352 -8.69 -16.86 22.37
CA GLU A 352 -7.27 -17.08 22.62
C GLU A 352 -6.50 -15.75 22.69
N ALA A 353 -6.21 -15.26 23.90
CA ALA A 353 -5.54 -13.96 24.10
C ALA A 353 -4.16 -13.88 23.41
N THR A 354 -3.39 -14.97 23.40
CA THR A 354 -2.07 -15.02 22.76
C THR A 354 -2.16 -14.90 21.24
N LEU A 355 -3.12 -15.58 20.60
CA LEU A 355 -3.37 -15.46 19.17
C LEU A 355 -3.85 -14.05 18.83
N TRP A 356 -4.80 -13.53 19.61
CA TRP A 356 -5.32 -12.17 19.44
C TRP A 356 -4.18 -11.15 19.47
N GLN A 357 -3.30 -11.21 20.48
CA GLN A 357 -2.19 -10.27 20.63
C GLN A 357 -1.21 -10.37 19.45
N ALA A 358 -0.87 -11.59 19.03
CA ALA A 358 0.01 -11.79 17.88
C ALA A 358 -0.56 -11.21 16.59
N LEU A 359 -1.85 -11.37 16.34
CA LEU A 359 -2.53 -10.77 15.20
C LEU A 359 -2.59 -9.24 15.33
N SER A 360 -2.91 -8.72 16.52
CA SER A 360 -2.96 -7.29 16.82
C SER A 360 -1.63 -6.62 16.53
N ASP A 361 -0.53 -7.16 17.04
CA ASP A 361 0.82 -6.59 16.85
C ASP A 361 1.24 -6.57 15.36
N ARG A 362 0.95 -7.65 14.63
CA ARG A 362 1.22 -7.72 13.19
C ARG A 362 0.34 -6.75 12.41
N SER A 363 -0.94 -6.66 12.74
CA SER A 363 -1.88 -5.71 12.15
C SER A 363 -1.43 -4.27 12.36
N LEU A 364 -1.05 -3.89 13.58
CA LEU A 364 -0.53 -2.55 13.89
C LEU A 364 0.70 -2.21 13.06
N LYS A 365 1.66 -3.11 12.98
CA LYS A 365 2.88 -2.91 12.20
C LYS A 365 2.57 -2.71 10.72
N MET A 366 1.74 -3.58 10.15
CA MET A 366 1.35 -3.51 8.73
C MET A 366 0.51 -2.27 8.45
N GLY A 367 -0.53 -2.03 9.23
CA GLY A 367 -1.47 -0.91 9.05
C GLY A 367 -0.79 0.46 9.17
N SER A 368 0.14 0.62 10.11
CA SER A 368 0.91 1.86 10.25
C SER A 368 1.76 2.14 9.02
N GLY A 369 2.38 1.12 8.45
CA GLY A 369 3.13 1.24 7.19
C GLY A 369 2.23 1.61 6.01
N LEU A 370 1.10 0.92 5.84
CA LEU A 370 0.14 1.19 4.78
C LEU A 370 -0.45 2.61 4.89
N LEU A 371 -0.82 3.04 6.09
CA LEU A 371 -1.34 4.39 6.32
C LEU A 371 -0.32 5.45 5.92
N ALA A 372 0.94 5.29 6.32
CA ALA A 372 2.00 6.24 5.96
C ALA A 372 2.18 6.33 4.44
N TYR A 373 2.13 5.22 3.72
CA TYR A 373 2.23 5.23 2.26
C TYR A 373 1.00 5.83 1.57
N HIS A 374 -0.19 5.64 2.12
CA HIS A 374 -1.41 6.31 1.65
C HIS A 374 -1.30 7.82 1.76
N GLU A 375 -0.79 8.31 2.88
CA GLU A 375 -0.57 9.75 3.11
C GLU A 375 0.43 10.33 2.10
N VAL A 376 1.55 9.65 1.90
CA VAL A 376 2.54 10.00 0.88
C VAL A 376 1.93 10.03 -0.50
N ALA A 377 1.13 9.02 -0.86
CA ALA A 377 0.47 8.94 -2.16
C ALA A 377 -0.53 10.11 -2.37
N HIS A 378 -1.31 10.47 -1.36
CA HIS A 378 -2.21 11.62 -1.43
C HIS A 378 -1.45 12.95 -1.52
N ALA A 379 -0.35 13.11 -0.79
CA ALA A 379 0.51 14.28 -0.90
C ALA A 379 1.12 14.39 -2.31
N MET A 380 1.63 13.30 -2.84
CA MET A 380 2.17 13.22 -4.20
C MET A 380 1.09 13.55 -5.24
N ARG A 381 -0.10 12.99 -5.10
CA ARG A 381 -1.25 13.30 -5.95
C ARG A 381 -1.57 14.79 -5.96
N ARG A 382 -1.69 15.43 -4.78
CA ARG A 382 -1.94 16.88 -4.67
C ARG A 382 -0.83 17.69 -5.35
N TYR A 383 0.43 17.32 -5.14
CA TYR A 383 1.56 17.99 -5.77
C TYR A 383 1.53 17.88 -7.30
N LEU A 384 1.30 16.69 -7.83
CA LEU A 384 1.31 16.43 -9.27
C LEU A 384 0.09 17.03 -9.99
N LEU A 385 -1.03 17.27 -9.31
CA LEU A 385 -2.22 17.90 -9.85
C LEU A 385 -2.15 19.44 -9.88
N ARG A 386 -1.28 20.06 -9.07
CA ARG A 386 -1.12 21.53 -9.09
C ARG A 386 -0.68 21.95 -10.50
N ASP A 387 -1.22 23.06 -11.00
CA ASP A 387 -0.85 23.55 -12.35
C ASP A 387 0.60 23.99 -12.42
N ILE A 388 1.27 23.64 -13.53
CA ILE A 388 2.67 24.01 -13.80
C ILE A 388 2.80 25.53 -14.10
N ALA A 389 1.68 26.21 -14.30
CA ALA A 389 1.61 27.63 -14.69
C ALA A 389 2.27 28.64 -13.74
N TYR A 390 2.73 28.20 -12.56
CA TYR A 390 3.32 29.12 -11.55
C TYR A 390 4.86 29.16 -11.55
N GLN A 391 5.54 28.61 -12.56
CA GLN A 391 7.01 28.64 -12.63
C GLN A 391 7.58 29.71 -13.59
N GLY A 392 6.75 30.62 -14.12
CA GLY A 392 7.18 31.66 -15.06
C GLY A 392 7.95 32.86 -14.47
N ASP A 393 7.91 33.06 -13.14
CA ASP A 393 8.42 34.29 -12.51
C ASP A 393 9.59 34.10 -11.54
N ARG A 394 10.49 33.16 -11.82
CA ARG A 394 11.80 33.13 -11.14
C ARG A 394 12.90 33.11 -12.18
N LYS A 395 13.20 34.26 -12.73
CA LYS A 395 14.51 34.60 -13.30
C LYS A 395 15.36 35.35 -12.28
#